data_627e7bde74556f88c333475a455bee89
#
_entry.id   627e7bde74556f88c333475a455bee89
#
_cell.length_a   1.000
_cell.length_b   1.000
_cell.length_c   1.000
_cell.angle_alpha   90.00
_cell.angle_beta   90.00
_cell.angle_gamma   90.00
#
_symmetry.space_group_name_H-M   'P 1'
#
loop_
_entity.id
_entity.type
_entity.pdbx_description
1 polymer ?
#
loop_
_entity_poly.entity_id
_entity_poly.type
_entity_poly.pdbx_seq_one_letter_code
_entity_poly.pdbx_strand_id
1 'polypeptide(L)'
;MTVSSLAKKLIGVNDIVIENVELEATSVGEQIVIRARPRKNAQCRCGICGEKCSRFDKGKGLRRWRASDLGSGTMVFIEAEAPRVNCPEHGVVVQQVPWARHKSRFTRNFEDTAVWFPDAPEPAY
;
A
#
# COMPACT_ATOMS: atom_id res chain seq x y z
N MET A 1 10.39 -19.57 7.27
CA MET A 1 9.85 -18.26 6.92
C MET A 1 8.33 -18.36 6.78
N THR A 2 7.60 -17.49 7.42
CA THR A 2 6.14 -17.48 7.31
C THR A 2 5.69 -16.71 6.07
N VAL A 3 4.45 -16.92 5.64
CA VAL A 3 3.86 -16.16 4.54
C VAL A 3 3.84 -14.67 4.86
N SER A 4 3.56 -14.31 6.11
CA SER A 4 3.58 -12.91 6.55
C SER A 4 4.96 -12.27 6.42
N SER A 5 6.02 -13.00 6.80
CA SER A 5 7.39 -12.51 6.66
C SER A 5 7.79 -12.30 5.20
N LEU A 6 7.38 -13.22 4.33
CA LEU A 6 7.62 -13.10 2.90
C LEU A 6 6.89 -11.88 2.33
N ALA A 7 5.62 -11.69 2.70
CA ALA A 7 4.83 -10.55 2.25
C ALA A 7 5.45 -9.22 2.68
N LYS A 8 5.93 -9.12 3.93
CA LYS A 8 6.63 -7.92 4.40
C LYS A 8 7.87 -7.60 3.59
N LYS A 9 8.63 -8.61 3.21
CA LYS A 9 9.83 -8.44 2.38
C LYS A 9 9.48 -7.96 0.98
N LEU A 10 8.39 -8.47 0.41
CA LEU A 10 7.93 -8.05 -0.91
C LEU A 10 7.48 -6.59 -0.92
N ILE A 11 6.85 -6.14 0.15
CA ILE A 11 6.38 -4.75 0.28
C ILE A 11 7.52 -3.81 0.67
N GLY A 12 8.50 -4.29 1.44
CA GLY A 12 9.68 -3.54 1.84
C GLY A 12 9.46 -2.61 3.02
N VAL A 13 8.44 -2.81 3.84
CA VAL A 13 8.17 -2.01 5.04
C VAL A 13 7.97 -2.88 6.27
N ASN A 14 8.31 -2.32 7.44
CA ASN A 14 8.23 -3.04 8.72
C ASN A 14 7.01 -2.63 9.55
N ASP A 15 6.44 -1.45 9.32
CA ASP A 15 5.32 -0.91 10.09
C ASP A 15 3.98 -1.37 9.56
N ILE A 16 3.90 -2.63 9.16
CA ILE A 16 2.73 -3.23 8.55
C ILE A 16 2.36 -4.52 9.27
N VAL A 17 1.06 -4.74 9.41
CA VAL A 17 0.51 -6.02 9.90
C VAL A 17 -0.16 -6.70 8.73
N ILE A 18 0.28 -7.90 8.41
CA ILE A 18 -0.30 -8.73 7.35
C ILE A 18 -1.44 -9.53 7.95
N GLU A 19 -2.65 -9.27 7.49
CA GLU A 19 -3.85 -9.95 7.98
C GLU A 19 -4.18 -11.20 7.18
N ASN A 20 -3.97 -11.16 5.87
CA ASN A 20 -4.29 -12.26 4.99
C ASN A 20 -3.52 -12.13 3.67
N VAL A 21 -3.27 -13.26 3.02
CA VAL A 21 -2.68 -13.30 1.68
C VAL A 21 -3.52 -14.27 0.85
N GLU A 22 -4.08 -13.76 -0.24
CA GLU A 22 -4.91 -14.55 -1.14
C GLU A 22 -4.32 -14.59 -2.54
N LEU A 23 -4.48 -15.74 -3.20
CA LEU A 23 -4.14 -15.91 -4.61
C LEU A 23 -5.42 -15.87 -5.41
N GLU A 24 -5.53 -14.93 -6.34
CA GLU A 24 -6.68 -14.79 -7.23
C GLU A 24 -6.29 -15.17 -8.64
N ALA A 25 -7.06 -16.04 -9.28
CA ALA A 25 -6.90 -16.36 -10.70
C ALA A 25 -7.73 -15.37 -11.52
N THR A 26 -7.09 -14.77 -12.53
CA THR A 26 -7.75 -13.85 -13.44
C THR A 26 -7.58 -14.32 -14.87
N SER A 27 -8.34 -13.71 -15.82
CA SER A 27 -8.23 -14.03 -17.23
C SER A 27 -6.86 -13.73 -17.84
N VAL A 28 -6.06 -12.87 -17.18
CA VAL A 28 -4.74 -12.45 -17.65
C VAL A 28 -3.59 -13.06 -16.81
N GLY A 29 -3.90 -13.96 -15.87
CA GLY A 29 -2.91 -14.61 -15.03
C GLY A 29 -3.32 -14.63 -13.57
N GLU A 30 -2.36 -14.94 -12.71
CA GLU A 30 -2.59 -14.94 -11.26
C GLU A 30 -2.19 -13.62 -10.64
N GLN A 31 -2.88 -13.25 -9.56
CA GLN A 31 -2.51 -12.10 -8.75
C GLN A 31 -2.57 -12.44 -7.27
N ILE A 32 -1.67 -11.84 -6.51
CA ILE A 32 -1.61 -11.99 -5.07
C ILE A 32 -2.18 -10.73 -4.44
N VAL A 33 -3.14 -10.89 -3.53
CA VAL A 33 -3.73 -9.79 -2.78
C VAL A 33 -3.33 -9.94 -1.33
N ILE A 34 -2.56 -8.98 -0.83
CA ILE A 34 -2.09 -8.96 0.55
C ILE A 34 -2.98 -8.02 1.35
N ARG A 35 -3.80 -8.58 2.22
CA ARG A 35 -4.62 -7.79 3.13
C ARG A 35 -3.77 -7.33 4.29
N ALA A 36 -3.69 -6.02 4.48
CA ALA A 36 -2.76 -5.45 5.45
C ALA A 36 -3.36 -4.23 6.14
N ARG A 37 -2.72 -3.80 7.21
CA ARG A 37 -3.01 -2.55 7.90
C ARG A 37 -1.73 -1.98 8.49
N PRO A 38 -1.67 -0.67 8.74
CA PRO A 38 -0.55 -0.11 9.50
C PRO A 38 -0.55 -0.65 10.92
N ARG A 39 0.62 -0.70 11.55
CA ARG A 39 0.70 -0.98 12.97
C ARG A 39 -0.04 0.11 13.74
N LYS A 40 -0.49 -0.23 14.95
CA LYS A 40 -1.33 0.65 15.77
C LYS A 40 -0.70 2.06 15.95
N ASN A 41 0.60 2.13 16.16
CA ASN A 41 1.31 3.40 16.34
C ASN A 41 1.48 4.20 15.05
N ALA A 42 1.27 3.58 13.90
CA ALA A 42 1.34 4.25 12.59
C ALA A 42 -0.04 4.63 12.05
N GLN A 43 -1.11 4.33 12.78
CA GLN A 43 -2.47 4.70 12.40
C GLN A 43 -2.80 6.13 12.80
N CYS A 44 -3.84 6.70 12.19
CA CYS A 44 -4.36 8.03 12.48
C CYS A 44 -3.30 9.13 12.32
N ARG A 45 -2.52 9.04 11.25
CA ARG A 45 -1.54 10.07 10.87
C ARG A 45 -1.95 10.73 9.57
N CYS A 46 -1.74 12.04 9.50
CA CYS A 46 -2.02 12.81 8.29
C CYS A 46 -1.21 12.28 7.10
N GLY A 47 -1.88 12.06 5.96
CA GLY A 47 -1.22 11.60 4.76
C GLY A 47 -0.24 12.59 4.16
N ILE A 48 -0.32 13.86 4.54
CA ILE A 48 0.53 14.94 4.02
C ILE A 48 1.71 15.22 4.94
N CYS A 49 1.47 15.45 6.24
CA CYS A 49 2.52 15.84 7.18
C CYS A 49 2.97 14.72 8.13
N GLY A 50 2.21 13.63 8.23
CA GLY A 50 2.54 12.52 9.12
C GLY A 50 2.23 12.75 10.60
N GLU A 51 1.68 13.90 10.96
CA GLU A 51 1.32 14.19 12.34
C GLU A 51 0.12 13.35 12.80
N LYS A 52 0.12 13.01 14.07
CA LYS A 52 -0.99 12.25 14.64
C LYS A 52 -2.24 13.12 14.70
N CYS A 53 -3.34 12.56 14.21
CA CYS A 53 -4.62 13.27 14.10
C CYS A 53 -5.75 12.39 14.62
N SER A 54 -6.90 12.99 14.84
CA SER A 54 -8.10 12.24 15.16
C SER A 54 -8.67 11.61 13.89
N ARG A 55 -9.25 10.42 14.03
CA ARG A 55 -9.93 9.75 12.93
C ARG A 55 -11.20 10.50 12.58
N PHE A 56 -11.44 10.72 11.30
CA PHE A 56 -12.63 11.41 10.82
C PHE A 56 -13.73 10.44 10.42
N ASP A 57 -13.46 9.57 9.43
CA ASP A 57 -14.41 8.54 8.98
C ASP A 57 -13.67 7.37 8.31
N LYS A 58 -14.44 6.41 7.80
CA LYS A 58 -13.89 5.24 7.11
C LYS A 58 -13.41 5.52 5.69
N GLY A 59 -13.67 6.71 5.17
CA GLY A 59 -13.37 7.03 3.80
C GLY A 59 -14.19 6.19 2.81
N LYS A 60 -13.55 5.75 1.74
CA LYS A 60 -14.19 4.96 0.68
C LYS A 60 -14.13 3.45 0.93
N GLY A 61 -13.65 3.02 2.09
CA GLY A 61 -13.51 1.60 2.41
C GLY A 61 -12.18 1.01 1.91
N LEU A 62 -12.24 -0.22 1.40
CA LEU A 62 -11.04 -0.93 0.96
C LEU A 62 -10.46 -0.32 -0.32
N ARG A 63 -9.14 -0.23 -0.34
CA ARG A 63 -8.38 0.28 -1.47
C ARG A 63 -7.23 -0.67 -1.78
N ARG A 64 -6.83 -0.74 -3.06
CA ARG A 64 -5.69 -1.54 -3.50
C ARG A 64 -4.56 -0.66 -3.99
N TRP A 65 -3.33 -1.04 -3.64
CA TRP A 65 -2.10 -0.45 -4.15
C TRP A 65 -1.33 -1.50 -4.93
N ARG A 66 -0.76 -1.09 -6.04
CA ARG A 66 0.06 -1.96 -6.88
C ARG A 66 1.44 -2.10 -6.27
N ALA A 67 1.88 -3.31 -6.02
CA ALA A 67 3.24 -3.63 -5.58
C ALA A 67 4.05 -4.22 -6.73
N SER A 68 5.33 -4.45 -6.49
CA SER A 68 6.21 -5.08 -7.49
C SER A 68 5.76 -6.51 -7.77
N ASP A 69 5.86 -6.92 -9.04
CA ASP A 69 5.49 -8.26 -9.46
C ASP A 69 6.35 -9.33 -8.79
N LEU A 70 5.73 -10.47 -8.52
CA LEU A 70 6.45 -11.66 -8.08
C LEU A 70 6.72 -12.53 -9.29
N GLY A 71 7.97 -12.47 -9.77
CA GLY A 71 8.34 -13.21 -10.96
C GLY A 71 7.62 -12.69 -12.20
N SER A 72 7.56 -13.54 -13.22
CA SER A 72 6.98 -13.21 -14.51
C SER A 72 5.48 -13.53 -14.50
N GLY A 73 4.65 -12.51 -14.62
CA GLY A 73 3.22 -12.69 -14.82
C GLY A 73 2.35 -12.76 -13.57
N THR A 74 2.93 -12.62 -12.38
CA THR A 74 2.15 -12.57 -11.14
C THR A 74 2.16 -11.16 -10.56
N MET A 75 1.01 -10.50 -10.60
CA MET A 75 0.85 -9.16 -10.03
C MET A 75 0.61 -9.24 -8.53
N VAL A 76 1.12 -8.26 -7.79
CA VAL A 76 0.96 -8.19 -6.34
C VAL A 76 0.26 -6.88 -5.97
N PHE A 77 -0.78 -6.99 -5.13
CA PHE A 77 -1.52 -5.84 -4.62
C PHE A 77 -1.55 -5.87 -3.10
N ILE A 78 -1.52 -4.69 -2.49
CA ILE A 78 -1.88 -4.52 -1.08
C ILE A 78 -3.32 -4.04 -1.04
N GLU A 79 -4.15 -4.70 -0.24
CA GLU A 79 -5.52 -4.28 0.02
C GLU A 79 -5.65 -3.87 1.48
N ALA A 80 -6.14 -2.66 1.71
CA ALA A 80 -6.29 -2.13 3.06
C ALA A 80 -7.37 -1.06 3.10
N GLU A 81 -7.91 -0.83 4.28
CA GLU A 81 -8.81 0.30 4.49
C GLU A 81 -8.03 1.61 4.38
N ALA A 82 -8.68 2.63 3.84
CA ALA A 82 -8.11 3.96 3.69
C ALA A 82 -8.97 4.99 4.44
N PRO A 83 -8.97 4.96 5.78
CA PRO A 83 -9.76 5.90 6.56
C PRO A 83 -9.24 7.32 6.41
N ARG A 84 -10.10 8.29 6.67
CA ARG A 84 -9.72 9.69 6.67
C ARG A 84 -9.48 10.18 8.10
N VAL A 85 -8.58 11.13 8.23
CA VAL A 85 -8.24 11.76 9.50
C VAL A 85 -8.42 13.26 9.38
N ASN A 86 -8.58 13.94 10.50
CA ASN A 86 -8.73 15.38 10.55
C ASN A 86 -7.45 16.02 11.09
N CYS A 87 -6.65 16.56 10.20
CA CYS A 87 -5.40 17.23 10.56
C CYS A 87 -5.67 18.70 10.84
N PRO A 88 -5.14 19.27 11.93
CA PRO A 88 -5.32 20.70 12.22
C PRO A 88 -4.79 21.62 11.12
N GLU A 89 -3.76 21.20 10.39
CA GLU A 89 -3.15 22.01 9.33
C GLU A 89 -3.71 21.72 7.94
N HIS A 90 -4.06 20.46 7.65
CA HIS A 90 -4.43 20.04 6.30
C HIS A 90 -5.91 19.68 6.15
N GLY A 91 -6.66 19.70 7.26
CA GLY A 91 -8.07 19.35 7.22
C GLY A 91 -8.28 17.83 7.09
N VAL A 92 -9.39 17.45 6.47
CA VAL A 92 -9.75 16.05 6.31
C VAL A 92 -9.00 15.46 5.12
N VAL A 93 -8.13 14.49 5.41
CA VAL A 93 -7.30 13.82 4.41
C VAL A 93 -7.26 12.32 4.68
N VAL A 94 -6.89 11.53 3.67
CA VAL A 94 -6.67 10.09 3.85
C VAL A 94 -5.46 9.88 4.74
N GLN A 95 -5.57 8.93 5.68
CA GLN A 95 -4.48 8.62 6.60
C GLN A 95 -3.24 8.13 5.85
N GLN A 96 -2.08 8.43 6.42
CA GLN A 96 -0.80 7.94 5.92
C GLN A 96 -0.75 6.41 6.02
N VAL A 97 -0.22 5.77 4.97
CA VAL A 97 0.09 4.35 4.98
C VAL A 97 1.60 4.16 4.81
N PRO A 98 2.21 3.18 5.53
CA PRO A 98 3.68 3.03 5.47
C PRO A 98 4.20 2.55 4.12
N TRP A 99 3.37 1.91 3.31
CA TRP A 99 3.80 1.29 2.06
C TRP A 99 3.69 2.18 0.82
N ALA A 100 3.04 3.33 0.90
CA ALA A 100 2.81 4.18 -0.27
C ALA A 100 2.89 5.66 0.08
N ARG A 101 3.25 6.45 -0.93
CA ARG A 101 3.22 7.91 -0.84
C ARG A 101 1.79 8.42 -0.91
N HIS A 102 1.56 9.60 -0.37
CA HIS A 102 0.23 10.23 -0.38
C HIS A 102 -0.32 10.32 -1.81
N LYS A 103 -1.57 9.89 -1.97
CA LYS A 103 -2.30 9.85 -3.27
C LYS A 103 -1.74 8.87 -4.30
N SER A 104 -0.69 8.14 -4.01
CA SER A 104 -0.17 7.16 -4.94
C SER A 104 -1.02 5.89 -4.95
N ARG A 105 -1.12 5.25 -6.12
CA ARG A 105 -1.74 3.93 -6.30
C ARG A 105 -0.72 2.81 -6.22
N PHE A 106 0.54 3.15 -6.05
CA PHE A 106 1.67 2.23 -6.11
C PHE A 106 2.41 2.23 -4.78
N THR A 107 2.98 1.09 -4.42
CA THR A 107 3.86 1.05 -3.25
C THR A 107 5.13 1.85 -3.52
N ARG A 108 5.78 2.33 -2.45
CA ARG A 108 7.06 3.04 -2.57
C ARG A 108 8.10 2.16 -3.27
N ASN A 109 8.12 0.89 -2.93
CA ASN A 109 9.06 -0.06 -3.55
C ASN A 109 8.82 -0.18 -5.05
N PHE A 110 7.56 -0.24 -5.48
CA PHE A 110 7.22 -0.27 -6.90
C PHE A 110 7.67 1.01 -7.61
N GLU A 111 7.39 2.17 -7.04
CA GLU A 111 7.77 3.45 -7.62
C GLU A 111 9.28 3.59 -7.73
N ASP A 112 10.01 3.22 -6.68
CA ASP A 112 11.46 3.32 -6.65
C ASP A 112 12.12 2.39 -7.66
N THR A 113 11.56 1.19 -7.85
CA THR A 113 12.03 0.24 -8.86
C THR A 113 11.78 0.76 -10.26
N ALA A 114 10.62 1.35 -10.52
CA ALA A 114 10.28 1.91 -11.82
C ALA A 114 11.21 3.06 -12.21
N VAL A 115 11.57 3.89 -11.26
CA VAL A 115 12.50 5.02 -11.48
C VAL A 115 13.93 4.53 -11.73
N TRP A 116 14.30 3.39 -11.16
CA TRP A 116 15.66 2.82 -11.28
C TRP A 116 16.02 2.37 -12.69
N PHE A 117 15.04 2.11 -13.56
CA PHE A 117 15.28 1.67 -14.95
C PHE A 117 14.99 2.80 -15.92
N PRO A 118 15.95 3.73 -16.16
CA PRO A 118 15.71 4.90 -17.03
C PRO A 118 15.41 4.51 -18.48
N ASP A 119 15.84 3.34 -18.92
CA ASP A 119 15.59 2.84 -20.27
C ASP A 119 14.32 2.00 -20.40
N ALA A 120 13.64 1.76 -19.29
CA ALA A 120 12.37 1.05 -19.32
C ALA A 120 11.29 1.92 -19.95
N PRO A 121 10.39 1.33 -20.77
CA PRO A 121 9.27 2.11 -21.30
C PRO A 121 8.43 2.62 -20.13
N GLU A 122 7.93 3.85 -20.28
CA GLU A 122 7.06 4.43 -19.27
C GLU A 122 5.84 3.52 -19.07
N PRO A 123 5.47 3.25 -17.79
CA PRO A 123 4.26 2.48 -17.54
C PRO A 123 3.06 3.22 -18.11
N ALA A 124 2.21 2.51 -18.83
CA ALA A 124 0.98 3.04 -19.39
C ALA A 124 -0.11 3.03 -18.32
N TYR A 125 -0.03 3.94 -17.40
CA TYR A 125 -1.03 4.05 -16.33
C TYR A 125 -1.91 5.27 -16.54
#